data_27707b4353513113c0c0dc074dd1f7b0
#
_entry.id   27707b4353513113c0c0dc074dd1f7b0
#
_cell.length_a   1.000
_cell.length_b   1.000
_cell.length_c   1.000
_cell.angle_alpha   90.00
_cell.angle_beta   90.00
_cell.angle_gamma   90.00
#
_symmetry.space_group_name_H-M   'P 1'
#
loop_
_entity.id
_entity.type
_entity.pdbx_description
1 polymer ?
#
loop_
_entity_poly.entity_id
_entity_poly.type
_entity_poly.pdbx_seq_one_letter_code
_entity_poly.pdbx_strand_id
1 'polypeptide(L)'
;MNQNWIVENLNNAFSTWNGKLTELWGLVTTSPQTFKGGAVWGVMQSLHNAMIGIGYALIVLFFAISLFKNTANFHELKRPEAAVHYLIRFVAAKTLVGYGMDIMLNIFSVCNGIVSDMAAGMGGISQAMVALPGEVQSAIENVGFLASIPLWLVTILGSLFITVLSFVMILTVYGRFFRLYMYTALAPLPLASFAGESTQSVGISFIKSYVGVCLEGAVIVLAGVIYAAFVSTPTVSGGEATTMVWSYLTEIIFNMLVLVGLIKGSDRIIHEMMGL
;
A
#
# COMPACT_ATOMS: atom_id res chain seq x y z
N MET A 1 6.20 -32.68 28.28
CA MET A 1 5.91 -31.42 27.54
C MET A 1 4.41 -31.51 27.24
N ASN A 2 3.62 -30.51 27.65
CA ASN A 2 2.18 -30.56 27.39
C ASN A 2 1.92 -30.40 25.89
N GLN A 3 1.26 -31.36 25.28
CA GLN A 3 0.82 -31.34 23.88
C GLN A 3 -0.06 -30.10 23.60
N ASN A 4 -0.78 -29.60 24.61
CA ASN A 4 -1.48 -28.30 24.55
C ASN A 4 -0.61 -27.11 24.11
N TRP A 5 0.70 -27.13 24.42
CA TRP A 5 1.59 -26.05 24.05
C TRP A 5 1.80 -25.94 22.52
N ILE A 6 1.83 -27.07 21.79
CA ILE A 6 1.98 -27.10 20.34
C ILE A 6 0.73 -26.48 19.68
N VAL A 7 -0.45 -26.91 20.12
CA VAL A 7 -1.74 -26.37 19.66
C VAL A 7 -1.86 -24.89 19.97
N GLU A 8 -1.48 -24.48 21.18
CA GLU A 8 -1.50 -23.09 21.62
C GLU A 8 -0.56 -22.20 20.77
N ASN A 9 0.66 -22.68 20.49
CA ASN A 9 1.63 -21.95 19.66
C ASN A 9 1.10 -21.72 18.23
N LEU A 10 0.50 -22.73 17.60
CA LEU A 10 -0.11 -22.59 16.28
C LEU A 10 -1.32 -21.66 16.30
N ASN A 11 -2.19 -21.79 17.30
CA ASN A 11 -3.35 -20.91 17.42
C ASN A 11 -2.94 -19.45 17.64
N ASN A 12 -1.88 -19.20 18.41
CA ASN A 12 -1.32 -17.86 18.58
C ASN A 12 -0.75 -17.28 17.27
N ALA A 13 -0.07 -18.11 16.48
CA ALA A 13 0.44 -17.70 15.17
C ALA A 13 -0.72 -17.35 14.20
N PHE A 14 -1.76 -18.21 14.14
CA PHE A 14 -2.94 -17.93 13.30
C PHE A 14 -3.74 -16.74 13.81
N SER A 15 -3.87 -16.56 15.11
CA SER A 15 -4.49 -15.37 15.69
C SER A 15 -3.74 -14.11 15.32
N THR A 16 -2.39 -14.15 15.36
CA THR A 16 -1.55 -13.03 14.91
C THR A 16 -1.77 -12.73 13.44
N TRP A 17 -1.79 -13.74 12.58
CA TRP A 17 -2.08 -13.58 11.15
C TRP A 17 -3.47 -12.95 10.92
N ASN A 18 -4.51 -13.53 11.49
CA ASN A 18 -5.89 -13.06 11.34
C ASN A 18 -6.05 -11.63 11.87
N GLY A 19 -5.41 -11.31 13.00
CA GLY A 19 -5.38 -9.96 13.56
C GLY A 19 -4.72 -8.96 12.60
N LYS A 20 -3.59 -9.34 11.96
CA LYS A 20 -2.91 -8.48 10.99
C LYS A 20 -3.67 -8.35 9.66
N LEU A 21 -4.39 -9.38 9.24
CA LEU A 21 -5.32 -9.29 8.11
C LEU A 21 -6.45 -8.29 8.38
N THR A 22 -7.04 -8.36 9.57
CA THR A 22 -8.10 -7.42 9.98
C THR A 22 -7.57 -5.98 10.08
N GLU A 23 -6.37 -5.79 10.66
CA GLU A 23 -5.70 -4.49 10.71
C GLU A 23 -5.44 -3.94 9.30
N LEU A 24 -4.91 -4.77 8.39
CA LEU A 24 -4.67 -4.40 7.00
C LEU A 24 -5.94 -3.87 6.33
N TRP A 25 -7.04 -4.61 6.49
CA TRP A 25 -8.32 -4.25 5.87
C TRP A 25 -8.84 -2.90 6.37
N GLY A 26 -8.72 -2.63 7.66
CA GLY A 26 -9.05 -1.33 8.23
C GLY A 26 -8.13 -0.21 7.70
N LEU A 27 -6.83 -0.49 7.56
CA LEU A 27 -5.84 0.49 7.11
C LEU A 27 -5.97 0.84 5.63
N VAL A 28 -6.36 -0.09 4.77
CA VAL A 28 -6.48 0.16 3.32
C VAL A 28 -7.48 1.27 3.03
N THR A 29 -8.55 1.37 3.81
CA THR A 29 -9.59 2.40 3.70
C THR A 29 -9.35 3.64 4.58
N THR A 30 -8.32 3.62 5.45
CA THR A 30 -8.01 4.71 6.37
C THR A 30 -7.42 5.91 5.63
N SER A 31 -7.88 7.12 5.97
CA SER A 31 -7.30 8.38 5.47
C SER A 31 -5.91 8.64 6.06
N PRO A 32 -4.95 9.20 5.29
CA PRO A 32 -3.67 9.66 5.83
C PRO A 32 -3.82 10.65 6.98
N GLN A 33 -4.88 11.45 6.98
CA GLN A 33 -5.16 12.44 8.03
C GLN A 33 -5.43 11.79 9.40
N THR A 34 -6.05 10.61 9.42
CA THR A 34 -6.47 9.92 10.66
C THR A 34 -5.55 8.79 11.06
N PHE A 35 -4.64 8.39 10.18
CA PHE A 35 -3.70 7.30 10.46
C PHE A 35 -2.87 7.59 11.71
N LYS A 36 -2.82 6.62 12.64
CA LYS A 36 -2.11 6.75 13.93
C LYS A 36 -2.49 8.01 14.73
N GLY A 37 -3.79 8.38 14.70
CA GLY A 37 -4.29 9.54 15.44
C GLY A 37 -3.92 10.90 14.86
N GLY A 38 -3.41 10.96 13.62
CA GLY A 38 -3.15 12.22 12.91
C GLY A 38 -1.88 12.97 13.31
N ALA A 39 -1.09 12.47 14.26
CA ALA A 39 0.12 13.16 14.73
C ALA A 39 1.15 13.39 13.60
N VAL A 40 1.34 12.38 12.73
CA VAL A 40 2.24 12.47 11.57
C VAL A 40 1.70 13.47 10.55
N TRP A 41 0.38 13.54 10.39
CA TRP A 41 -0.26 14.45 9.46
C TRP A 41 0.05 15.92 9.76
N GLY A 42 -0.01 16.33 11.02
CA GLY A 42 0.32 17.71 11.44
C GLY A 42 1.75 18.11 11.08
N VAL A 43 2.70 17.18 11.21
CA VAL A 43 4.09 17.41 10.80
C VAL A 43 4.19 17.56 9.28
N MET A 44 3.51 16.70 8.50
CA MET A 44 3.52 16.78 7.04
C MET A 44 2.89 18.05 6.52
N GLN A 45 1.82 18.52 7.16
CA GLN A 45 1.18 19.81 6.85
C GLN A 45 2.14 20.99 7.09
N SER A 46 2.87 20.96 8.18
CA SER A 46 3.87 22.00 8.48
C SER A 46 5.01 22.01 7.45
N LEU A 47 5.49 20.82 7.05
CA LEU A 47 6.50 20.68 5.99
C LEU A 47 5.97 21.16 4.63
N HIS A 48 4.76 20.78 4.26
CA HIS A 48 4.12 21.25 3.03
C HIS A 48 4.07 22.78 2.96
N ASN A 49 3.62 23.41 4.06
CA ASN A 49 3.55 24.88 4.15
C ASN A 49 4.95 25.53 3.97
N ALA A 50 5.98 24.95 4.54
CA ALA A 50 7.35 25.42 4.34
C ALA A 50 7.80 25.26 2.87
N MET A 51 7.39 24.18 2.18
CA MET A 51 7.71 23.92 0.78
C MET A 51 6.97 24.86 -0.20
N ILE A 52 5.83 25.45 0.17
CA ILE A 52 5.09 26.41 -0.68
C ILE A 52 5.97 27.59 -1.08
N GLY A 53 6.76 28.14 -0.15
CA GLY A 53 7.67 29.25 -0.45
C GLY A 53 8.70 28.89 -1.51
N ILE A 54 9.28 27.70 -1.41
CA ILE A 54 10.23 27.17 -2.41
C ILE A 54 9.50 26.91 -3.74
N GLY A 55 8.30 26.36 -3.68
CA GLY A 55 7.45 26.13 -4.86
C GLY A 55 7.19 27.42 -5.64
N TYR A 56 6.88 28.51 -4.96
CA TYR A 56 6.69 29.81 -5.62
C TYR A 56 7.98 30.34 -6.27
N ALA A 57 9.13 30.18 -5.64
CA ALA A 57 10.41 30.51 -6.25
C ALA A 57 10.68 29.67 -7.51
N LEU A 58 10.37 28.37 -7.47
CA LEU A 58 10.50 27.48 -8.63
C LEU A 58 9.53 27.83 -9.76
N ILE A 59 8.32 28.30 -9.48
CA ILE A 59 7.40 28.81 -10.51
C ILE A 59 8.05 29.92 -11.31
N VAL A 60 8.65 30.90 -10.62
CA VAL A 60 9.34 32.01 -11.30
C VAL A 60 10.50 31.50 -12.16
N LEU A 61 11.28 30.55 -11.62
CA LEU A 61 12.41 29.98 -12.35
C LEU A 61 11.94 29.21 -13.60
N PHE A 62 10.97 28.31 -13.48
CA PHE A 62 10.46 27.52 -14.62
C PHE A 62 9.77 28.40 -15.66
N PHE A 63 9.07 29.42 -15.22
CA PHE A 63 8.47 30.40 -16.10
C PHE A 63 9.56 31.18 -16.90
N ALA A 64 10.61 31.64 -16.22
CA ALA A 64 11.73 32.30 -16.87
C ALA A 64 12.43 31.39 -17.88
N ILE A 65 12.72 30.14 -17.54
CA ILE A 65 13.30 29.15 -18.44
C ILE A 65 12.40 28.94 -19.68
N SER A 66 11.09 28.87 -19.49
CA SER A 66 10.14 28.71 -20.59
C SER A 66 10.14 29.92 -21.52
N LEU A 67 10.18 31.13 -20.97
CA LEU A 67 10.30 32.35 -21.75
C LEU A 67 11.60 32.38 -22.55
N PHE A 68 12.76 32.09 -21.93
CA PHE A 68 14.05 32.10 -22.61
C PHE A 68 14.14 31.07 -23.74
N LYS A 69 13.62 29.85 -23.54
CA LYS A 69 13.61 28.82 -24.59
C LYS A 69 12.77 29.21 -25.80
N ASN A 70 11.66 29.89 -25.61
CA ASN A 70 10.75 30.29 -26.67
C ASN A 70 11.14 31.65 -27.29
N THR A 71 11.95 32.47 -26.58
CA THR A 71 12.49 33.74 -27.10
C THR A 71 13.52 33.49 -28.20
N ALA A 72 14.11 32.30 -28.31
CA ALA A 72 14.94 31.93 -29.46
C ALA A 72 14.17 32.01 -30.81
N ASN A 73 12.83 31.95 -30.77
CA ASN A 73 11.92 32.17 -31.89
C ASN A 73 11.19 33.54 -31.75
N PHE A 74 11.90 34.65 -31.89
CA PHE A 74 11.40 36.04 -31.72
C PHE A 74 10.08 36.38 -32.45
N HIS A 75 9.66 35.57 -33.43
CA HIS A 75 8.41 35.80 -34.16
C HIS A 75 7.15 35.40 -33.38
N GLU A 76 7.22 34.45 -32.43
CA GLU A 76 6.05 33.99 -31.65
C GLU A 76 5.70 34.95 -30.50
N LEU A 77 6.69 35.59 -29.87
CA LEU A 77 6.46 36.56 -28.79
C LEU A 77 5.76 37.86 -29.24
N LYS A 78 5.75 38.16 -30.54
CA LYS A 78 5.02 39.32 -31.09
C LYS A 78 3.49 39.09 -31.13
N ARG A 79 3.00 37.88 -30.86
CA ARG A 79 1.57 37.61 -30.84
C ARG A 79 1.03 37.77 -29.41
N PRO A 80 0.07 38.71 -29.17
CA PRO A 80 -0.49 38.94 -27.85
C PRO A 80 -1.12 37.66 -27.23
N GLU A 81 -1.58 36.76 -28.08
CA GLU A 81 -2.14 35.45 -27.70
C GLU A 81 -1.13 34.56 -26.96
N ALA A 82 0.13 34.55 -27.40
CA ALA A 82 1.19 33.79 -26.74
C ALA A 82 1.47 34.31 -25.32
N ALA A 83 1.52 35.63 -25.15
CA ALA A 83 1.73 36.27 -23.84
C ALA A 83 0.60 35.90 -22.85
N VAL A 84 -0.64 35.90 -23.31
CA VAL A 84 -1.81 35.48 -22.48
C VAL A 84 -1.69 34.02 -22.09
N HIS A 85 -1.27 33.13 -22.98
CA HIS A 85 -1.09 31.71 -22.68
C HIS A 85 -0.03 31.46 -21.59
N TYR A 86 1.10 32.15 -21.64
CA TYR A 86 2.12 32.08 -20.57
C TYR A 86 1.61 32.60 -19.23
N LEU A 87 0.84 33.70 -19.25
CA LEU A 87 0.25 34.24 -18.03
C LEU A 87 -0.74 33.26 -17.41
N ILE A 88 -1.59 32.64 -18.21
CA ILE A 88 -2.53 31.63 -17.75
C ILE A 88 -1.79 30.45 -17.09
N ARG A 89 -0.72 29.94 -17.71
CA ARG A 89 0.11 28.87 -17.13
C ARG A 89 0.74 29.28 -15.80
N PHE A 90 1.26 30.50 -15.71
CA PHE A 90 1.84 31.03 -14.48
C PHE A 90 0.81 31.08 -13.35
N VAL A 91 -0.38 31.62 -13.63
CA VAL A 91 -1.50 31.71 -12.66
C VAL A 91 -1.98 30.31 -12.28
N ALA A 92 -2.12 29.40 -13.23
CA ALA A 92 -2.50 28.03 -12.98
C ALA A 92 -1.49 27.30 -12.07
N ALA A 93 -0.18 27.43 -12.37
CA ALA A 93 0.87 26.83 -11.54
C ALA A 93 0.87 27.41 -10.11
N LYS A 94 0.69 28.74 -9.97
CA LYS A 94 0.57 29.38 -8.66
C LYS A 94 -0.61 28.83 -7.86
N THR A 95 -1.75 28.65 -8.52
CA THR A 95 -2.96 28.07 -7.91
C THR A 95 -2.73 26.62 -7.51
N LEU A 96 -2.12 25.80 -8.39
CA LEU A 96 -1.79 24.41 -8.11
C LEU A 96 -0.84 24.26 -6.91
N VAL A 97 0.16 25.11 -6.79
CA VAL A 97 1.08 25.11 -5.64
C VAL A 97 0.38 25.57 -4.36
N GLY A 98 -0.44 26.64 -4.44
CA GLY A 98 -1.14 27.19 -3.28
C GLY A 98 -2.19 26.23 -2.71
N TYR A 99 -2.92 25.53 -3.56
CA TYR A 99 -3.94 24.53 -3.17
C TYR A 99 -3.41 23.10 -3.27
N GLY A 100 -2.10 22.90 -3.31
CA GLY A 100 -1.47 21.60 -3.48
C GLY A 100 -1.93 20.56 -2.47
N MET A 101 -2.05 20.92 -1.20
CA MET A 101 -2.54 20.04 -0.14
C MET A 101 -3.97 19.55 -0.42
N ASP A 102 -4.88 20.48 -0.75
CA ASP A 102 -6.30 20.18 -1.00
C ASP A 102 -6.45 19.30 -2.24
N ILE A 103 -5.65 19.56 -3.28
CA ILE A 103 -5.64 18.74 -4.50
C ILE A 103 -5.19 17.31 -4.17
N MET A 104 -4.10 17.14 -3.41
CA MET A 104 -3.62 15.81 -3.02
C MET A 104 -4.67 15.06 -2.18
N LEU A 105 -5.32 15.73 -1.24
CA LEU A 105 -6.39 15.15 -0.43
C LEU A 105 -7.62 14.76 -1.25
N ASN A 106 -8.03 15.60 -2.20
CA ASN A 106 -9.16 15.30 -3.08
C ASN A 106 -8.88 14.11 -3.99
N ILE A 107 -7.68 14.02 -4.57
CA ILE A 107 -7.24 12.84 -5.34
C ILE A 107 -7.29 11.58 -4.46
N PHE A 108 -6.75 11.67 -3.23
CA PHE A 108 -6.82 10.54 -2.30
C PHE A 108 -8.27 10.15 -1.99
N SER A 109 -9.14 11.11 -1.73
CA SER A 109 -10.55 10.87 -1.40
C SER A 109 -11.28 10.13 -2.53
N VAL A 110 -11.07 10.53 -3.78
CA VAL A 110 -11.66 9.86 -4.95
C VAL A 110 -11.14 8.42 -5.07
N CYS A 111 -9.82 8.22 -4.98
CA CYS A 111 -9.24 6.88 -5.04
C CYS A 111 -9.70 6.00 -3.87
N ASN A 112 -9.79 6.57 -2.67
CA ASN A 112 -10.24 5.84 -1.48
C ASN A 112 -11.73 5.47 -1.55
N GLY A 113 -12.55 6.27 -2.21
CA GLY A 113 -13.94 5.91 -2.53
C GLY A 113 -14.01 4.61 -3.32
N ILE A 114 -13.22 4.49 -4.39
CA ILE A 114 -13.13 3.26 -5.19
C ILE A 114 -12.69 2.07 -4.33
N VAL A 115 -11.67 2.26 -3.49
CA VAL A 115 -11.17 1.21 -2.58
C VAL A 115 -12.26 0.75 -1.61
N SER A 116 -12.99 1.70 -1.03
CA SER A 116 -14.07 1.43 -0.08
C SER A 116 -15.24 0.68 -0.71
N ASP A 117 -15.64 1.08 -1.92
CA ASP A 117 -16.70 0.41 -2.67
C ASP A 117 -16.31 -1.02 -3.03
N MET A 118 -15.06 -1.24 -3.47
CA MET A 118 -14.53 -2.58 -3.71
C MET A 118 -14.51 -3.42 -2.44
N ALA A 119 -14.08 -2.85 -1.32
CA ALA A 119 -14.02 -3.55 -0.04
C ALA A 119 -15.41 -3.93 0.49
N ALA A 120 -16.41 -3.05 0.31
CA ALA A 120 -17.78 -3.29 0.74
C ALA A 120 -18.52 -4.32 -0.13
N GLY A 121 -18.27 -4.30 -1.46
CA GLY A 121 -18.96 -5.17 -2.42
C GLY A 121 -18.59 -6.65 -2.35
N MET A 122 -17.50 -7.00 -1.68
CA MET A 122 -16.88 -8.32 -1.74
C MET A 122 -16.96 -9.16 -0.47
N GLY A 123 -17.83 -8.82 0.47
CA GLY A 123 -18.12 -9.64 1.66
C GLY A 123 -17.03 -9.73 2.72
N GLY A 124 -15.96 -8.93 2.58
CA GLY A 124 -14.89 -8.84 3.57
C GLY A 124 -13.88 -9.99 3.54
N ILE A 125 -12.89 -9.90 4.42
CA ILE A 125 -11.72 -10.78 4.50
C ILE A 125 -11.99 -12.09 5.28
N SER A 126 -13.22 -12.30 5.74
CA SER A 126 -13.59 -13.44 6.61
C SER A 126 -13.21 -14.80 6.03
N GLN A 127 -13.24 -14.93 4.70
CA GLN A 127 -12.86 -16.17 3.98
C GLN A 127 -11.35 -16.41 3.92
N ALA A 128 -10.54 -15.39 4.18
CA ALA A 128 -9.08 -15.48 4.20
C ALA A 128 -8.52 -15.79 5.62
N MET A 129 -9.39 -15.88 6.63
CA MET A 129 -9.00 -16.23 7.99
C MET A 129 -8.65 -17.69 8.08
N VAL A 130 -7.59 -17.98 8.83
CA VAL A 130 -7.07 -19.34 9.03
C VAL A 130 -7.38 -19.79 10.45
N ALA A 131 -7.83 -21.03 10.58
CA ALA A 131 -8.05 -21.70 11.87
C ALA A 131 -7.46 -23.10 11.82
N LEU A 132 -7.01 -23.61 12.96
CA LEU A 132 -6.52 -24.98 13.08
C LEU A 132 -7.69 -25.97 12.97
N PRO A 133 -7.70 -26.89 11.99
CA PRO A 133 -8.76 -27.90 11.89
C PRO A 133 -8.75 -28.83 13.08
N GLY A 134 -9.92 -29.25 13.53
CA GLY A 134 -10.06 -30.16 14.66
C GLY A 134 -9.36 -31.52 14.46
N GLU A 135 -9.26 -31.99 13.21
CA GLU A 135 -8.53 -33.21 12.87
C GLU A 135 -7.03 -33.07 13.13
N VAL A 136 -6.44 -31.94 12.76
CA VAL A 136 -5.02 -31.63 13.00
C VAL A 136 -4.77 -31.45 14.49
N GLN A 137 -5.67 -30.77 15.19
CA GLN A 137 -5.59 -30.63 16.64
C GLN A 137 -5.63 -31.97 17.35
N SER A 138 -6.61 -32.84 17.01
CA SER A 138 -6.73 -34.16 17.57
C SER A 138 -5.52 -35.06 17.26
N ALA A 139 -4.95 -34.93 16.05
CA ALA A 139 -3.75 -35.65 15.70
C ALA A 139 -2.56 -35.24 16.58
N ILE A 140 -2.39 -33.91 16.86
CA ILE A 140 -1.35 -33.38 17.75
C ILE A 140 -1.53 -33.89 19.19
N GLU A 141 -2.77 -33.91 19.71
CA GLU A 141 -3.07 -34.28 21.07
C GLU A 141 -2.85 -35.79 21.34
N ASN A 142 -2.99 -36.61 20.31
CA ASN A 142 -2.83 -38.08 20.42
C ASN A 142 -1.39 -38.59 20.20
N VAL A 143 -0.44 -37.71 19.92
CA VAL A 143 0.96 -38.09 19.65
C VAL A 143 1.68 -38.48 20.93
N GLY A 144 2.41 -39.60 20.90
CA GLY A 144 3.27 -40.01 22.01
C GLY A 144 4.45 -39.05 22.25
N PHE A 145 4.99 -39.05 23.48
CA PHE A 145 6.04 -38.12 23.92
C PHE A 145 7.29 -38.05 23.00
N LEU A 146 7.78 -39.19 22.54
CA LEU A 146 8.96 -39.27 21.66
C LEU A 146 8.68 -38.70 20.25
N ALA A 147 7.50 -38.93 19.69
CA ALA A 147 7.06 -38.41 18.40
C ALA A 147 6.67 -36.93 18.47
N SER A 148 6.46 -36.36 19.66
CA SER A 148 6.18 -34.92 19.83
C SER A 148 7.39 -34.02 19.60
N ILE A 149 8.64 -34.53 19.68
CA ILE A 149 9.86 -33.73 19.52
C ILE A 149 9.98 -33.17 18.08
N PRO A 150 9.93 -33.99 17.00
CA PRO A 150 9.96 -33.47 15.64
C PRO A 150 8.76 -32.58 15.33
N LEU A 151 7.57 -32.91 15.86
CA LEU A 151 6.37 -32.11 15.70
C LEU A 151 6.52 -30.72 16.33
N TRP A 152 7.12 -30.63 17.51
CA TRP A 152 7.42 -29.39 18.20
C TRP A 152 8.34 -28.48 17.36
N LEU A 153 9.39 -29.05 16.76
CA LEU A 153 10.31 -28.29 15.90
C LEU A 153 9.62 -27.74 14.65
N VAL A 154 8.79 -28.57 14.00
CA VAL A 154 8.01 -28.19 12.81
C VAL A 154 7.04 -27.05 13.14
N THR A 155 6.36 -27.13 14.28
CA THR A 155 5.36 -26.11 14.66
C THR A 155 6.01 -24.80 15.09
N ILE A 156 7.18 -24.81 15.75
CA ILE A 156 7.94 -23.56 16.03
C ILE A 156 8.37 -22.89 14.74
N LEU A 157 8.97 -23.62 13.81
CA LEU A 157 9.38 -23.06 12.53
C LEU A 157 8.17 -22.52 11.77
N GLY A 158 7.08 -23.27 11.69
CA GLY A 158 5.85 -22.84 11.05
C GLY A 158 5.26 -21.56 11.65
N SER A 159 5.14 -21.51 12.98
CA SER A 159 4.63 -20.33 13.68
C SER A 159 5.53 -19.10 13.52
N LEU A 160 6.85 -19.28 13.47
CA LEU A 160 7.80 -18.22 13.19
C LEU A 160 7.60 -17.65 11.78
N PHE A 161 7.47 -18.53 10.76
CA PHE A 161 7.21 -18.10 9.38
C PHE A 161 5.88 -17.33 9.27
N ILE A 162 4.80 -17.84 9.84
CA ILE A 162 3.48 -17.20 9.85
C ILE A 162 3.57 -15.82 10.48
N THR A 163 4.26 -15.70 11.61
CA THR A 163 4.43 -14.41 12.31
C THR A 163 5.23 -13.42 11.45
N VAL A 164 6.34 -13.85 10.86
CA VAL A 164 7.16 -13.01 9.96
C VAL A 164 6.35 -12.54 8.76
N LEU A 165 5.60 -13.42 8.10
CA LEU A 165 4.74 -13.06 6.97
C LEU A 165 3.66 -12.05 7.37
N SER A 166 3.07 -12.19 8.55
CA SER A 166 2.09 -11.23 9.10
C SER A 166 2.69 -9.83 9.24
N PHE A 167 3.92 -9.73 9.74
CA PHE A 167 4.61 -8.45 9.85
C PHE A 167 5.01 -7.86 8.50
N VAL A 168 5.50 -8.68 7.56
CA VAL A 168 5.84 -8.22 6.21
C VAL A 168 4.61 -7.63 5.51
N MET A 169 3.47 -8.28 5.65
CA MET A 169 2.20 -7.83 5.09
C MET A 169 1.82 -6.44 5.62
N ILE A 170 1.80 -6.26 6.94
CA ILE A 170 1.39 -4.98 7.52
C ILE A 170 2.40 -3.86 7.26
N LEU A 171 3.72 -4.18 7.22
CA LEU A 171 4.75 -3.20 6.89
C LEU A 171 4.60 -2.65 5.47
N THR A 172 4.13 -3.46 4.52
CA THR A 172 3.86 -3.00 3.15
C THR A 172 2.79 -1.90 3.13
N VAL A 173 1.71 -2.10 3.90
CA VAL A 173 0.63 -1.10 4.00
C VAL A 173 1.10 0.16 4.71
N TYR A 174 1.92 0.04 5.77
CA TYR A 174 2.53 1.20 6.41
C TYR A 174 3.44 1.97 5.44
N GLY A 175 4.21 1.26 4.61
CA GLY A 175 5.03 1.87 3.55
C GLY A 175 4.22 2.73 2.59
N ARG A 176 2.98 2.33 2.25
CA ARG A 176 2.05 3.15 1.46
C ARG A 176 1.75 4.49 2.15
N PHE A 177 1.45 4.49 3.45
CA PHE A 177 1.19 5.74 4.19
C PHE A 177 2.40 6.68 4.18
N PHE A 178 3.61 6.15 4.40
CA PHE A 178 4.83 6.96 4.33
C PHE A 178 5.02 7.59 2.96
N ARG A 179 4.74 6.85 1.88
CA ARG A 179 4.78 7.39 0.51
C ARG A 179 3.74 8.49 0.33
N LEU A 180 2.49 8.28 0.75
CA LEU A 180 1.44 9.31 0.70
C LEU A 180 1.87 10.58 1.43
N TYR A 181 2.47 10.47 2.60
CA TYR A 181 2.98 11.61 3.35
C TYR A 181 4.11 12.34 2.62
N MET A 182 5.09 11.61 2.08
CA MET A 182 6.20 12.22 1.31
C MET A 182 5.68 12.95 0.08
N TYR A 183 4.80 12.34 -0.69
CA TYR A 183 4.20 12.98 -1.86
C TYR A 183 3.44 14.25 -1.47
N THR A 184 2.64 14.21 -0.42
CA THR A 184 1.83 15.35 0.01
C THR A 184 2.71 16.48 0.55
N ALA A 185 3.73 16.18 1.36
CA ALA A 185 4.64 17.19 1.89
C ALA A 185 5.46 17.89 0.80
N LEU A 186 5.95 17.14 -0.20
CA LEU A 186 6.80 17.66 -1.27
C LEU A 186 6.01 18.15 -2.50
N ALA A 187 4.69 18.03 -2.51
CA ALA A 187 3.85 18.39 -3.65
C ALA A 187 4.12 19.79 -4.25
N PRO A 188 4.40 20.86 -3.47
CA PRO A 188 4.65 22.18 -4.04
C PRO A 188 5.81 22.23 -5.05
N LEU A 189 6.83 21.37 -4.88
CA LEU A 189 8.02 21.38 -5.74
C LEU A 189 7.70 20.90 -7.17
N PRO A 190 7.20 19.67 -7.38
CA PRO A 190 6.85 19.20 -8.71
C PRO A 190 5.63 19.92 -9.31
N LEU A 191 4.69 20.40 -8.50
CA LEU A 191 3.56 21.19 -9.01
C LEU A 191 4.00 22.54 -9.60
N ALA A 192 5.09 23.13 -9.12
CA ALA A 192 5.67 24.33 -9.69
C ALA A 192 6.10 24.15 -11.15
N SER A 193 6.42 22.92 -11.59
CA SER A 193 6.87 22.62 -12.95
C SER A 193 5.80 22.89 -14.03
N PHE A 194 4.54 23.01 -13.65
CA PHE A 194 3.46 23.38 -14.57
C PHE A 194 3.59 24.82 -15.11
N ALA A 195 4.41 25.67 -14.47
CA ALA A 195 4.70 27.02 -14.94
C ALA A 195 5.46 27.04 -16.28
N GLY A 196 6.25 26.01 -16.56
CA GLY A 196 7.06 25.92 -17.77
C GLY A 196 6.59 24.82 -18.72
N GLU A 197 6.55 25.08 -20.01
CA GLU A 197 6.16 24.09 -21.02
C GLU A 197 7.12 22.91 -21.06
N SER A 198 8.43 23.18 -21.00
CA SER A 198 9.46 22.14 -21.03
C SER A 198 9.57 21.33 -19.74
N THR A 199 9.00 21.78 -18.64
CA THR A 199 9.08 21.16 -17.31
C THR A 199 7.77 20.50 -16.87
N GLN A 200 6.67 20.73 -17.58
CA GLN A 200 5.33 20.23 -17.25
C GLN A 200 5.27 18.71 -17.09
N SER A 201 6.09 17.96 -17.84
CA SER A 201 6.17 16.50 -17.74
C SER A 201 6.50 16.02 -16.33
N VAL A 202 7.31 16.76 -15.57
CA VAL A 202 7.65 16.43 -14.18
C VAL A 202 6.41 16.47 -13.28
N GLY A 203 5.60 17.54 -13.41
CA GLY A 203 4.35 17.68 -12.65
C GLY A 203 3.33 16.58 -13.01
N ILE A 204 3.20 16.26 -14.29
CA ILE A 204 2.30 15.20 -14.76
C ILE A 204 2.74 13.84 -14.21
N SER A 205 4.02 13.49 -14.30
CA SER A 205 4.56 12.24 -13.75
C SER A 205 4.37 12.16 -12.24
N PHE A 206 4.57 13.27 -11.52
CA PHE A 206 4.33 13.36 -10.09
C PHE A 206 2.87 13.05 -9.73
N ILE A 207 1.90 13.68 -10.42
CA ILE A 207 0.47 13.43 -10.18
C ILE A 207 0.14 11.97 -10.49
N LYS A 208 0.62 11.42 -11.60
CA LYS A 208 0.42 10.00 -11.94
C LYS A 208 0.97 9.07 -10.86
N SER A 209 2.19 9.32 -10.38
CA SER A 209 2.79 8.53 -9.31
C SER A 209 1.99 8.61 -8.02
N TYR A 210 1.48 9.78 -7.66
CA TYR A 210 0.64 9.95 -6.48
C TYR A 210 -0.70 9.20 -6.60
N VAL A 211 -1.38 9.32 -7.74
CA VAL A 211 -2.60 8.55 -8.05
C VAL A 211 -2.30 7.07 -7.96
N GLY A 212 -1.15 6.62 -8.46
CA GLY A 212 -0.70 5.24 -8.33
C GLY A 212 -0.65 4.78 -6.87
N VAL A 213 0.02 5.54 -5.99
CA VAL A 213 0.08 5.22 -4.54
C VAL A 213 -1.31 5.24 -3.89
N CYS A 214 -2.21 6.13 -4.32
CA CYS A 214 -3.59 6.15 -3.84
C CYS A 214 -4.36 4.88 -4.25
N LEU A 215 -4.19 4.43 -5.50
CA LEU A 215 -4.85 3.24 -6.06
C LEU A 215 -4.21 1.91 -5.60
N GLU A 216 -3.01 1.93 -5.03
CA GLU A 216 -2.37 0.72 -4.47
C GLU A 216 -3.30 0.00 -3.48
N GLY A 217 -4.12 0.76 -2.73
CA GLY A 217 -5.15 0.19 -1.86
C GLY A 217 -6.16 -0.68 -2.60
N ALA A 218 -6.56 -0.31 -3.82
CA ALA A 218 -7.48 -1.10 -4.64
C ALA A 218 -6.84 -2.43 -5.06
N VAL A 219 -5.55 -2.42 -5.42
CA VAL A 219 -4.82 -3.66 -5.76
C VAL A 219 -4.69 -4.57 -4.55
N ILE A 220 -4.45 -4.01 -3.35
CA ILE A 220 -4.38 -4.79 -2.11
C ILE A 220 -5.74 -5.45 -1.80
N VAL A 221 -6.85 -4.71 -1.94
CA VAL A 221 -8.21 -5.27 -1.78
C VAL A 221 -8.46 -6.38 -2.79
N LEU A 222 -8.14 -6.13 -4.07
CA LEU A 222 -8.29 -7.12 -5.12
C LEU A 222 -7.46 -8.38 -4.87
N ALA A 223 -6.21 -8.22 -4.42
CA ALA A 223 -5.34 -9.33 -4.03
C ALA A 223 -5.97 -10.17 -2.90
N GLY A 224 -6.56 -9.52 -1.90
CA GLY A 224 -7.29 -10.21 -0.82
C GLY A 224 -8.48 -11.02 -1.31
N VAL A 225 -9.23 -10.48 -2.28
CA VAL A 225 -10.39 -11.15 -2.88
C VAL A 225 -9.98 -12.34 -3.74
N ILE A 226 -8.98 -12.15 -4.59
CA ILE A 226 -8.43 -13.25 -5.42
C ILE A 226 -7.89 -14.34 -4.51
N TYR A 227 -7.19 -13.96 -3.45
CA TYR A 227 -6.69 -14.90 -2.45
C TYR A 227 -7.82 -15.69 -1.79
N ALA A 228 -8.87 -15.03 -1.32
CA ALA A 228 -10.02 -15.68 -0.70
C ALA A 228 -10.73 -16.67 -1.65
N ALA A 229 -10.75 -16.38 -2.95
CA ALA A 229 -11.28 -17.29 -3.96
C ALA A 229 -10.32 -18.43 -4.33
N PHE A 230 -9.00 -18.19 -4.21
CA PHE A 230 -7.96 -19.16 -4.55
C PHE A 230 -7.71 -20.17 -3.44
N VAL A 231 -7.80 -19.75 -2.16
CA VAL A 231 -7.53 -20.60 -1.02
C VAL A 231 -8.66 -21.61 -0.88
N SER A 232 -8.38 -22.86 -1.30
CA SER A 232 -9.14 -24.02 -0.86
C SER A 232 -8.73 -24.39 0.57
N THR A 233 -9.68 -24.89 1.37
CA THR A 233 -9.34 -25.47 2.67
C THR A 233 -8.34 -26.61 2.46
N PRO A 234 -7.16 -26.58 3.12
CA PRO A 234 -6.18 -27.64 2.98
C PRO A 234 -6.80 -29.00 3.25
N THR A 235 -6.60 -29.94 2.35
CA THR A 235 -7.05 -31.33 2.56
C THR A 235 -6.14 -31.98 3.58
N VAL A 236 -6.71 -32.32 4.72
CA VAL A 236 -5.99 -33.07 5.76
C VAL A 236 -5.81 -34.51 5.27
N SER A 237 -4.60 -34.84 4.81
CA SER A 237 -4.29 -36.22 4.38
C SER A 237 -4.07 -37.09 5.62
N GLY A 238 -4.74 -38.23 5.69
CA GLY A 238 -4.52 -39.22 6.76
C GLY A 238 -3.07 -39.76 6.73
N GLY A 239 -2.46 -39.95 7.90
CA GLY A 239 -1.11 -40.46 8.09
C GLY A 239 -0.61 -40.24 9.51
N GLU A 240 0.73 -40.40 9.70
CA GLU A 240 1.35 -40.03 10.99
C GLU A 240 1.11 -38.52 11.28
N ALA A 241 0.84 -38.19 12.54
CA ALA A 241 0.52 -36.84 12.98
C ALA A 241 1.58 -35.82 12.55
N THR A 242 2.85 -36.16 12.55
CA THR A 242 3.95 -35.30 12.11
C THR A 242 3.84 -34.96 10.62
N THR A 243 3.54 -35.96 9.77
CA THR A 243 3.38 -35.76 8.33
C THR A 243 2.13 -34.93 8.03
N MET A 244 1.03 -35.19 8.73
CA MET A 244 -0.23 -34.44 8.60
C MET A 244 -0.03 -32.95 8.92
N VAL A 245 0.58 -32.66 10.07
CA VAL A 245 0.86 -31.28 10.50
C VAL A 245 1.83 -30.59 9.56
N TRP A 246 2.86 -31.27 9.10
CA TRP A 246 3.82 -30.74 8.13
C TRP A 246 3.15 -30.36 6.82
N SER A 247 2.35 -31.25 6.24
CA SER A 247 1.64 -30.98 4.98
C SER A 247 0.68 -29.81 5.14
N TYR A 248 -0.10 -29.77 6.22
CA TYR A 248 -1.02 -28.70 6.52
C TYR A 248 -0.32 -27.34 6.66
N LEU A 249 0.75 -27.26 7.46
CA LEU A 249 1.52 -26.02 7.64
C LEU A 249 2.17 -25.54 6.36
N THR A 250 2.74 -26.47 5.58
CA THR A 250 3.37 -26.11 4.29
C THR A 250 2.37 -25.48 3.34
N GLU A 251 1.18 -26.06 3.20
CA GLU A 251 0.13 -25.56 2.34
C GLU A 251 -0.37 -24.17 2.79
N ILE A 252 -0.61 -24.00 4.08
CA ILE A 252 -1.03 -22.71 4.65
C ILE A 252 0.06 -21.64 4.47
N ILE A 253 1.31 -21.96 4.80
CA ILE A 253 2.42 -21.02 4.63
C ILE A 253 2.59 -20.64 3.15
N PHE A 254 2.45 -21.59 2.23
CA PHE A 254 2.46 -21.30 0.79
C PHE A 254 1.35 -20.33 0.40
N ASN A 255 0.13 -20.57 0.85
CA ASN A 255 -1.00 -19.69 0.59
C ASN A 255 -0.76 -18.28 1.17
N MET A 256 -0.25 -18.19 2.40
CA MET A 256 0.12 -16.91 3.01
C MET A 256 1.23 -16.19 2.24
N LEU A 257 2.23 -16.91 1.72
CA LEU A 257 3.29 -16.36 0.86
C LEU A 257 2.71 -15.77 -0.42
N VAL A 258 1.75 -16.44 -1.05
CA VAL A 258 1.07 -15.94 -2.25
C VAL A 258 0.38 -14.59 -1.94
N LEU A 259 -0.38 -14.52 -0.86
CA LEU A 259 -1.06 -13.26 -0.47
C LEU A 259 -0.05 -12.14 -0.19
N VAL A 260 0.96 -12.42 0.63
CA VAL A 260 2.01 -11.42 0.97
C VAL A 260 2.76 -10.97 -0.29
N GLY A 261 3.03 -11.90 -1.22
CA GLY A 261 3.66 -11.61 -2.50
C GLY A 261 2.81 -10.69 -3.37
N LEU A 262 1.51 -10.92 -3.46
CA LEU A 262 0.56 -10.05 -4.18
C LEU A 262 0.48 -8.66 -3.55
N ILE A 263 0.35 -8.59 -2.22
CA ILE A 263 0.30 -7.31 -1.49
C ILE A 263 1.61 -6.53 -1.67
N LYS A 264 2.76 -7.20 -1.57
CA LYS A 264 4.07 -6.56 -1.77
C LYS A 264 4.29 -6.14 -3.22
N GLY A 265 3.72 -6.87 -4.18
CA GLY A 265 3.77 -6.57 -5.61
C GLY A 265 2.82 -5.45 -6.05
N SER A 266 1.90 -5.00 -5.19
CA SER A 266 0.86 -4.02 -5.55
C SER A 266 1.42 -2.71 -6.10
N ASP A 267 2.52 -2.22 -5.54
CA ASP A 267 3.23 -1.03 -6.00
C ASP A 267 3.72 -1.19 -7.45
N ARG A 268 4.37 -2.30 -7.74
CA ARG A 268 4.88 -2.59 -9.10
C ARG A 268 3.73 -2.71 -10.11
N ILE A 269 2.66 -3.40 -9.75
CA ILE A 269 1.49 -3.57 -10.61
C ILE A 269 0.91 -2.20 -11.00
N ILE A 270 0.75 -1.32 -10.02
CA ILE A 270 0.23 0.04 -10.27
C ILE A 270 1.19 0.85 -11.13
N HIS A 271 2.50 0.80 -10.88
CA HIS A 271 3.49 1.51 -11.71
C HIS A 271 3.42 1.07 -13.17
N GLU A 272 3.35 -0.23 -13.42
CA GLU A 272 3.19 -0.78 -14.78
C GLU A 272 1.87 -0.33 -15.43
N MET A 273 0.75 -0.31 -14.67
CA MET A 273 -0.56 0.14 -15.18
C MET A 273 -0.60 1.64 -15.50
N MET A 274 0.12 2.46 -14.72
CA MET A 274 0.14 3.93 -14.91
C MET A 274 1.16 4.38 -15.97
N GLY A 275 1.97 3.46 -16.51
CA GLY A 275 3.02 3.76 -17.47
C GLY A 275 4.15 4.60 -16.86
N LEU A 276 4.59 4.22 -15.66
CA LEU A 276 5.64 4.88 -14.88
C LEU A 276 6.91 4.05 -14.84
#